data_9794edfb4fc548b398cbeb60567ea688
#
_entry.id   9794edfb4fc548b398cbeb60567ea688
#
_cell.length_a   1.000
_cell.length_b   1.000
_cell.length_c   1.000
_cell.angle_alpha   90.00
_cell.angle_beta   90.00
_cell.angle_gamma   90.00
#
_symmetry.space_group_name_H-M   'P 1'
#
loop_
_entity.id
_entity.type
_entity.pdbx_description
1 polymer ?
#
loop_
_entity_poly.entity_id
_entity_poly.type
_entity_poly.pdbx_seq_one_letter_code
_entity_poly.pdbx_strand_id
1 'polypeptide(L)'
;MKKLFCIPGAGASAVMFLPWMKELNGSEDFKLCLLEIPGRGMRKKDAPAKTMEELVDVLIQKIDIQLKPDESYVIYGYCFGAIIGYELCRKLRMLGKKEPEHFFCSSIGSPGNRKIAEPVFANRSFRGEIRQMFVRYFPEQLFTHTESLGQITALYTQHAFDKFDETQCIQPVPLDELMQDCGELAGKEENLARIVDFANDALDIFQYDQQKLLDYSHSEHESFLLECPLTVMRGEQDTLTGEADLMEWKDYCDGGLVLKTVCGNHFTFEESRDEIMEIIRQESGGDSMMILDI
;
A
#
# COMPACT_ATOMS: atom_id res chain seq x y z
N MET A 1 -2.29 -19.81 -16.43
CA MET A 1 -1.79 -18.48 -15.97
C MET A 1 -2.90 -17.80 -15.16
N LYS A 2 -2.71 -17.62 -13.86
CA LYS A 2 -3.64 -16.91 -12.97
C LYS A 2 -3.46 -15.40 -13.09
N LYS A 3 -4.47 -14.62 -12.71
CA LYS A 3 -4.30 -13.16 -12.57
C LYS A 3 -3.88 -12.82 -11.15
N LEU A 4 -2.89 -11.93 -11.02
CA LEU A 4 -2.45 -11.36 -9.76
C LEU A 4 -2.91 -9.90 -9.72
N PHE A 5 -3.98 -9.62 -8.98
CA PHE A 5 -4.48 -8.27 -8.76
C PHE A 5 -3.74 -7.64 -7.59
N CYS A 6 -3.05 -6.52 -7.85
CA CYS A 6 -2.28 -5.81 -6.82
C CYS A 6 -2.93 -4.47 -6.45
N ILE A 7 -3.09 -4.24 -5.14
CA ILE A 7 -3.70 -3.04 -4.55
C ILE A 7 -2.63 -2.28 -3.75
N PRO A 8 -2.39 -1.00 -4.05
CA PRO A 8 -1.32 -0.23 -3.43
C PRO A 8 -1.64 0.19 -1.99
N GLY A 9 -0.60 0.57 -1.26
CA GLY A 9 -0.69 1.16 0.07
C GLY A 9 -1.17 2.62 0.07
N ALA A 10 -1.34 3.17 1.27
CA ALA A 10 -1.72 4.56 1.45
C ALA A 10 -0.70 5.50 0.81
N GLY A 11 -1.19 6.56 0.15
CA GLY A 11 -0.37 7.53 -0.56
C GLY A 11 0.24 7.04 -1.87
N ALA A 12 0.18 5.74 -2.17
CA ALA A 12 0.83 5.14 -3.32
C ALA A 12 -0.13 4.93 -4.51
N SER A 13 0.45 4.82 -5.69
CA SER A 13 -0.21 4.40 -6.93
C SER A 13 0.14 2.94 -7.23
N ALA A 14 -0.75 2.23 -7.92
CA ALA A 14 -0.52 0.84 -8.32
C ALA A 14 0.69 0.68 -9.26
N VAL A 15 1.22 1.76 -9.83
CA VAL A 15 2.48 1.75 -10.60
C VAL A 15 3.68 1.30 -9.76
N MET A 16 3.59 1.34 -8.41
CA MET A 16 4.62 0.80 -7.51
C MET A 16 4.93 -0.68 -7.80
N PHE A 17 3.98 -1.43 -8.35
CA PHE A 17 4.14 -2.84 -8.70
C PHE A 17 4.70 -3.07 -10.12
N LEU A 18 4.96 -2.03 -10.91
CA LEU A 18 5.54 -2.22 -12.25
C LEU A 18 6.88 -2.98 -12.25
N PRO A 19 7.79 -2.80 -11.27
CA PRO A 19 8.99 -3.63 -11.19
C PRO A 19 8.71 -5.14 -11.12
N TRP A 20 7.55 -5.57 -10.57
CA TRP A 20 7.11 -6.95 -10.50
C TRP A 20 6.87 -7.58 -11.88
N MET A 21 6.57 -6.75 -12.90
CA MET A 21 6.42 -7.23 -14.27
C MET A 21 7.69 -7.90 -14.81
N LYS A 22 8.87 -7.47 -14.34
CA LYS A 22 10.14 -8.08 -14.78
C LYS A 22 10.27 -9.52 -14.27
N GLU A 23 9.82 -9.77 -13.03
CA GLU A 23 9.84 -11.11 -12.42
C GLU A 23 8.81 -12.04 -13.05
N LEU A 24 7.72 -11.47 -13.59
CA LEU A 24 6.64 -12.21 -14.21
C LEU A 24 6.83 -12.36 -15.74
N ASN A 25 7.75 -11.61 -16.35
CA ASN A 25 8.06 -11.72 -17.76
C ASN A 25 8.69 -13.10 -18.08
N GLY A 26 7.98 -13.88 -18.90
CA GLY A 26 8.38 -15.23 -19.24
C GLY A 26 7.90 -16.31 -18.28
N SER A 27 7.23 -15.93 -17.17
CA SER A 27 6.51 -16.86 -16.31
C SER A 27 5.11 -17.15 -16.89
N GLU A 28 4.70 -18.41 -16.88
CA GLU A 28 3.33 -18.79 -17.20
C GLU A 28 2.41 -18.79 -15.97
N ASP A 29 2.94 -18.44 -14.78
CA ASP A 29 2.23 -18.56 -13.53
C ASP A 29 1.18 -17.45 -13.38
N PHE A 30 1.61 -16.19 -13.46
CA PHE A 30 0.75 -15.05 -13.19
C PHE A 30 0.79 -13.97 -14.28
N LYS A 31 -0.37 -13.34 -14.48
CA LYS A 31 -0.51 -12.08 -15.19
C LYS A 31 -0.77 -10.96 -14.17
N LEU A 32 0.16 -10.01 -14.08
CA LEU A 32 0.00 -8.83 -13.21
C LEU A 32 -1.17 -7.95 -13.69
N CYS A 33 -2.05 -7.61 -12.76
CA CYS A 33 -3.21 -6.74 -12.95
C CYS A 33 -3.20 -5.64 -11.89
N LEU A 34 -2.94 -4.41 -12.29
CA LEU A 34 -2.87 -3.26 -11.38
C LEU A 34 -4.27 -2.74 -11.06
N LEU A 35 -4.65 -2.72 -9.79
CA LEU A 35 -5.88 -2.09 -9.32
C LEU A 35 -5.57 -0.67 -8.83
N GLU A 36 -5.57 0.28 -9.77
CA GLU A 36 -5.32 1.68 -9.46
C GLU A 36 -6.50 2.32 -8.75
N ILE A 37 -6.21 3.00 -7.65
CA ILE A 37 -7.19 3.76 -6.87
C ILE A 37 -7.54 5.07 -7.62
N PRO A 38 -8.84 5.46 -7.70
CA PRO A 38 -9.24 6.73 -8.32
C PRO A 38 -8.56 7.95 -7.70
N GLY A 39 -8.29 8.97 -8.51
CA GLY A 39 -7.68 10.23 -8.07
C GLY A 39 -6.15 10.24 -8.08
N ARG A 40 -5.48 9.14 -8.48
CA ARG A 40 -4.01 9.05 -8.51
C ARG A 40 -3.47 8.25 -9.68
N GLY A 41 -2.17 8.32 -9.90
CA GLY A 41 -1.45 7.54 -10.89
C GLY A 41 -2.10 7.53 -12.26
N MET A 42 -2.39 6.36 -12.79
CA MET A 42 -3.05 6.18 -14.08
C MET A 42 -4.51 6.68 -14.09
N ARG A 43 -5.10 6.95 -12.90
CA ARG A 43 -6.48 7.41 -12.72
C ARG A 43 -6.55 8.81 -12.07
N LYS A 44 -5.51 9.63 -12.24
CA LYS A 44 -5.43 11.00 -11.64
C LYS A 44 -6.61 11.90 -12.06
N LYS A 45 -7.26 11.63 -13.19
CA LYS A 45 -8.42 12.40 -13.69
C LYS A 45 -9.76 11.92 -13.12
N ASP A 46 -9.80 10.75 -12.53
CA ASP A 46 -11.02 10.21 -11.93
C ASP A 46 -11.25 10.88 -10.57
N ALA A 47 -12.52 11.13 -10.24
CA ALA A 47 -12.86 11.63 -8.92
C ALA A 47 -12.45 10.60 -7.84
N PRO A 48 -11.81 11.02 -6.74
CA PRO A 48 -11.52 10.13 -5.63
C PRO A 48 -12.80 9.55 -5.02
N ALA A 49 -12.76 8.27 -4.65
CA ALA A 49 -13.88 7.61 -3.98
C ALA A 49 -14.08 8.16 -2.57
N LYS A 50 -15.26 8.59 -2.20
CA LYS A 50 -15.52 9.23 -0.91
C LYS A 50 -15.47 8.28 0.28
N THR A 51 -15.91 7.03 0.08
CA THR A 51 -15.99 6.01 1.13
C THR A 51 -15.21 4.76 0.74
N MET A 52 -14.93 3.89 1.72
CA MET A 52 -14.36 2.56 1.46
C MET A 52 -15.27 1.75 0.54
N GLU A 53 -16.58 1.84 0.75
CA GLU A 53 -17.56 1.11 -0.05
C GLU A 53 -17.53 1.53 -1.53
N GLU A 54 -17.55 2.84 -1.81
CA GLU A 54 -17.41 3.36 -3.18
C GLU A 54 -16.09 2.92 -3.82
N LEU A 55 -15.00 2.92 -3.05
CA LEU A 55 -13.69 2.47 -3.54
C LEU A 55 -13.73 1.01 -3.95
N VAL A 56 -14.28 0.15 -3.10
CA VAL A 56 -14.41 -1.29 -3.36
C VAL A 56 -15.28 -1.54 -4.59
N ASP A 57 -16.41 -0.83 -4.74
CA ASP A 57 -17.28 -0.95 -5.91
C ASP A 57 -16.56 -0.65 -7.22
N VAL A 58 -15.78 0.43 -7.22
CA VAL A 58 -14.98 0.83 -8.39
C VAL A 58 -13.92 -0.23 -8.72
N LEU A 59 -13.31 -0.86 -7.72
CA LEU A 59 -12.29 -1.89 -7.96
C LEU A 59 -12.92 -3.21 -8.41
N ILE A 60 -14.10 -3.59 -7.91
CA ILE A 60 -14.86 -4.75 -8.42
C ILE A 60 -15.16 -4.60 -9.91
N GLN A 61 -15.62 -3.41 -10.34
CA GLN A 61 -15.84 -3.16 -11.77
C GLN A 61 -14.57 -3.36 -12.61
N LYS A 62 -13.39 -3.01 -12.08
CA LYS A 62 -12.11 -3.23 -12.75
C LYS A 62 -11.73 -4.70 -12.83
N ILE A 63 -12.02 -5.47 -11.78
CA ILE A 63 -11.85 -6.94 -11.80
C ILE A 63 -12.79 -7.56 -12.84
N ASP A 64 -14.08 -7.20 -12.83
CA ASP A 64 -15.07 -7.72 -13.79
C ASP A 64 -14.67 -7.49 -15.25
N ILE A 65 -14.11 -6.32 -15.57
CA ILE A 65 -13.65 -6.00 -16.92
C ILE A 65 -12.42 -6.85 -17.31
N GLN A 66 -11.56 -7.15 -16.36
CA GLN A 66 -10.29 -7.82 -16.63
C GLN A 66 -10.38 -9.34 -16.52
N LEU A 67 -11.31 -9.88 -15.73
CA LEU A 67 -11.41 -11.30 -15.41
C LEU A 67 -12.44 -11.98 -16.32
N LYS A 68 -12.02 -13.03 -17.05
CA LYS A 68 -12.95 -13.89 -17.78
C LYS A 68 -13.56 -14.92 -16.83
N PRO A 69 -14.74 -15.49 -17.18
CA PRO A 69 -15.44 -16.46 -16.31
C PRO A 69 -14.63 -17.70 -15.92
N ASP A 70 -13.77 -18.16 -16.83
CA ASP A 70 -12.93 -19.35 -16.68
C ASP A 70 -11.53 -19.08 -16.10
N GLU A 71 -11.18 -17.80 -15.94
CA GLU A 71 -9.88 -17.43 -15.38
C GLU A 71 -9.90 -17.48 -13.84
N SER A 72 -8.81 -17.95 -13.25
CA SER A 72 -8.57 -17.89 -11.82
C SER A 72 -7.70 -16.68 -11.48
N TYR A 73 -7.81 -16.22 -10.23
CA TYR A 73 -7.07 -15.06 -9.76
C TYR A 73 -6.78 -15.10 -8.26
N VAL A 74 -5.78 -14.36 -7.89
CA VAL A 74 -5.40 -14.06 -6.51
C VAL A 74 -5.32 -12.55 -6.32
N ILE A 75 -5.42 -12.09 -5.08
CA ILE A 75 -5.28 -10.67 -4.72
C ILE A 75 -4.04 -10.52 -3.83
N TYR A 76 -3.24 -9.49 -4.08
CA TYR A 76 -2.22 -9.00 -3.19
C TYR A 76 -2.54 -7.56 -2.78
N GLY A 77 -2.70 -7.33 -1.49
CA GLY A 77 -2.90 -6.00 -0.90
C GLY A 77 -1.71 -5.60 -0.03
N TYR A 78 -1.14 -4.42 -0.29
CA TYR A 78 -0.07 -3.85 0.52
C TYR A 78 -0.59 -2.76 1.44
N CYS A 79 -0.34 -2.86 2.75
CA CYS A 79 -0.72 -1.87 3.76
C CYS A 79 -2.22 -1.51 3.62
N PHE A 80 -2.59 -0.27 3.34
CA PHE A 80 -3.97 0.14 3.07
C PHE A 80 -4.67 -0.75 2.04
N GLY A 81 -3.94 -1.18 1.00
CA GLY A 81 -4.44 -2.11 -0.01
C GLY A 81 -4.88 -3.47 0.54
N ALA A 82 -4.36 -3.89 1.70
CA ALA A 82 -4.81 -5.12 2.34
C ALA A 82 -6.20 -4.97 2.97
N ILE A 83 -6.50 -3.84 3.58
CA ILE A 83 -7.85 -3.55 4.11
C ILE A 83 -8.85 -3.44 2.95
N ILE A 84 -8.48 -2.76 1.86
CA ILE A 84 -9.30 -2.71 0.64
C ILE A 84 -9.51 -4.13 0.08
N GLY A 85 -8.47 -4.96 0.04
CA GLY A 85 -8.52 -6.35 -0.45
C GLY A 85 -9.48 -7.21 0.37
N TYR A 86 -9.45 -7.08 1.70
CA TYR A 86 -10.39 -7.75 2.59
C TYR A 86 -11.84 -7.34 2.30
N GLU A 87 -12.14 -6.04 2.24
CA GLU A 87 -13.47 -5.54 1.92
C GLU A 87 -13.93 -5.95 0.51
N LEU A 88 -12.98 -6.06 -0.41
CA LEU A 88 -13.23 -6.51 -1.77
C LEU A 88 -13.66 -7.98 -1.79
N CYS A 89 -12.95 -8.87 -1.06
CA CYS A 89 -13.34 -10.28 -0.91
C CYS A 89 -14.73 -10.40 -0.26
N ARG A 90 -14.96 -9.65 0.82
CA ARG A 90 -16.27 -9.61 1.51
C ARG A 90 -17.40 -9.24 0.55
N LYS A 91 -17.23 -8.15 -0.21
CA LYS A 91 -18.27 -7.66 -1.13
C LYS A 91 -18.47 -8.59 -2.34
N LEU A 92 -17.41 -9.18 -2.87
CA LEU A 92 -17.51 -10.18 -3.94
C LEU A 92 -18.41 -11.34 -3.52
N ARG A 93 -18.23 -11.87 -2.31
CA ARG A 93 -19.10 -12.94 -1.75
C ARG A 93 -20.53 -12.48 -1.61
N MET A 94 -20.78 -11.30 -1.00
CA MET A 94 -22.13 -10.75 -0.85
C MET A 94 -22.86 -10.60 -2.18
N LEU A 95 -22.13 -10.32 -3.27
CA LEU A 95 -22.66 -10.21 -4.63
C LEU A 95 -22.76 -11.55 -5.35
N GLY A 96 -22.38 -12.67 -4.73
CA GLY A 96 -22.32 -13.99 -5.36
C GLY A 96 -21.34 -14.05 -6.53
N LYS A 97 -20.31 -13.20 -6.54
CA LYS A 97 -19.26 -13.19 -7.56
C LYS A 97 -18.15 -14.18 -7.22
N LYS A 98 -17.35 -14.51 -8.23
CA LYS A 98 -16.17 -15.37 -8.05
C LYS A 98 -15.19 -14.71 -7.08
N GLU A 99 -14.86 -15.42 -5.99
CA GLU A 99 -13.86 -15.02 -5.03
C GLU A 99 -12.43 -15.34 -5.51
N PRO A 100 -11.39 -14.68 -4.99
CA PRO A 100 -10.01 -15.05 -5.29
C PRO A 100 -9.70 -16.45 -4.76
N GLU A 101 -8.79 -17.17 -5.42
CA GLU A 101 -8.30 -18.46 -4.92
C GLU A 101 -7.40 -18.31 -3.71
N HIS A 102 -6.80 -17.15 -3.51
CA HIS A 102 -5.96 -16.81 -2.37
C HIS A 102 -5.91 -15.29 -2.18
N PHE A 103 -5.92 -14.84 -0.93
CA PHE A 103 -5.66 -13.45 -0.59
C PHE A 103 -4.33 -13.33 0.12
N PHE A 104 -3.46 -12.48 -0.41
CA PHE A 104 -2.17 -12.13 0.16
C PHE A 104 -2.23 -10.69 0.65
N CYS A 105 -1.78 -10.44 1.87
CA CYS A 105 -1.63 -9.10 2.38
C CYS A 105 -0.31 -8.91 3.12
N SER A 106 0.19 -7.68 3.17
CA SER A 106 1.41 -7.36 3.87
C SER A 106 1.36 -6.01 4.56
N SER A 107 2.17 -5.90 5.62
CA SER A 107 2.51 -4.66 6.30
C SER A 107 1.31 -3.92 6.90
N ILE A 108 0.34 -4.64 7.46
CA ILE A 108 -0.79 -4.05 8.21
C ILE A 108 -1.44 -5.08 9.13
N GLY A 109 -1.99 -4.62 10.26
CA GLY A 109 -2.84 -5.41 11.14
C GLY A 109 -4.22 -5.71 10.54
N SER A 110 -5.00 -6.52 11.24
CA SER A 110 -6.34 -6.93 10.84
C SER A 110 -7.31 -5.75 10.70
N PRO A 111 -8.46 -5.92 10.02
CA PRO A 111 -9.48 -4.88 9.92
C PRO A 111 -9.97 -4.32 11.25
N GLY A 112 -9.96 -5.11 12.33
CA GLY A 112 -10.32 -4.68 13.68
C GLY A 112 -9.17 -4.09 14.50
N ASN A 113 -7.95 -4.13 13.99
CA ASN A 113 -6.80 -3.56 14.69
C ASN A 113 -6.87 -2.03 14.68
N ARG A 114 -6.98 -1.42 15.86
CA ARG A 114 -7.10 0.05 15.98
C ARG A 114 -5.87 0.80 15.49
N LYS A 115 -4.70 0.17 15.49
CA LYS A 115 -3.45 0.79 15.00
C LYS A 115 -3.50 1.13 13.51
N ILE A 116 -4.35 0.47 12.71
CA ILE A 116 -4.46 0.77 11.27
C ILE A 116 -4.89 2.21 10.99
N ALA A 117 -5.58 2.84 11.93
CA ALA A 117 -6.05 4.21 11.84
C ALA A 117 -5.13 5.22 12.52
N GLU A 118 -4.11 4.77 13.25
CA GLU A 118 -3.16 5.68 13.88
C GLU A 118 -2.37 6.44 12.81
N PRO A 119 -2.24 7.77 12.95
CA PRO A 119 -1.45 8.54 12.00
C PRO A 119 0.01 8.04 11.99
N VAL A 120 0.47 7.53 10.85
CA VAL A 120 1.83 6.95 10.76
C VAL A 120 2.93 7.96 11.11
N PHE A 121 2.68 9.26 10.93
CA PHE A 121 3.59 10.33 11.34
C PHE A 121 3.72 10.46 12.86
N ALA A 122 2.79 9.92 13.64
CA ALA A 122 2.93 9.84 15.09
C ALA A 122 4.03 8.85 15.51
N ASN A 123 4.30 7.84 14.68
CA ASN A 123 5.37 6.88 14.92
C ASN A 123 6.75 7.48 14.55
N ARG A 124 7.48 7.96 15.53
CA ARG A 124 8.79 8.61 15.31
C ARG A 124 9.83 7.66 14.71
N SER A 125 9.78 6.36 15.03
CA SER A 125 10.70 5.36 14.46
C SER A 125 10.46 5.20 12.97
N PHE A 126 9.20 5.25 12.55
CA PHE A 126 8.83 5.11 11.15
C PHE A 126 9.12 6.36 10.29
N ARG A 127 9.30 7.53 10.89
CA ARG A 127 9.63 8.77 10.14
C ARG A 127 10.90 8.64 9.31
N GLY A 128 11.88 7.85 9.79
CA GLY A 128 13.10 7.56 9.03
C GLY A 128 12.81 6.77 7.75
N GLU A 129 11.92 5.80 7.82
CA GLU A 129 11.49 4.99 6.68
C GLU A 129 10.69 5.84 5.68
N ILE A 130 9.76 6.69 6.16
CA ILE A 130 9.02 7.64 5.32
C ILE A 130 9.98 8.56 4.56
N ARG A 131 11.00 9.12 5.22
CA ARG A 131 12.00 9.98 4.58
C ARG A 131 12.74 9.25 3.46
N GLN A 132 13.16 8.02 3.70
CA GLN A 132 13.83 7.21 2.68
C GLN A 132 12.91 6.93 1.50
N MET A 133 11.63 6.62 1.76
CA MET A 133 10.63 6.41 0.73
C MET A 133 10.47 7.67 -0.14
N PHE A 134 10.31 8.84 0.45
CA PHE A 134 10.19 10.09 -0.30
C PHE A 134 11.39 10.32 -1.21
N VAL A 135 12.63 10.14 -0.72
CA VAL A 135 13.84 10.25 -1.56
C VAL A 135 13.80 9.27 -2.72
N ARG A 136 13.38 8.03 -2.48
CA ARG A 136 13.40 6.95 -3.48
C ARG A 136 12.34 7.11 -4.58
N TYR A 137 11.18 7.65 -4.25
CA TYR A 137 10.06 7.80 -5.20
C TYR A 137 9.99 9.15 -5.91
N PHE A 138 10.88 10.07 -5.60
CA PHE A 138 11.02 11.26 -6.42
C PHE A 138 11.57 10.88 -7.80
N PRO A 139 10.89 11.23 -8.88
CA PRO A 139 11.35 10.91 -10.24
C PRO A 139 12.55 11.78 -10.62
N GLU A 140 13.76 11.32 -10.31
CA GLU A 140 15.03 12.05 -10.55
C GLU A 140 15.13 12.61 -11.97
N GLN A 141 14.57 11.90 -12.98
CA GLN A 141 14.60 12.33 -14.38
C GLN A 141 13.84 13.64 -14.64
N LEU A 142 13.01 14.07 -13.69
CA LEU A 142 12.26 15.32 -13.81
C LEU A 142 13.01 16.52 -13.22
N PHE A 143 14.17 16.30 -12.59
CA PHE A 143 14.90 17.32 -11.85
C PHE A 143 16.33 17.50 -12.39
N THR A 144 16.86 18.73 -12.27
CA THR A 144 18.12 19.13 -12.89
C THR A 144 19.35 18.80 -12.05
N HIS A 145 19.22 18.78 -10.72
CA HIS A 145 20.32 18.57 -9.78
C HIS A 145 19.98 17.48 -8.74
N THR A 146 20.22 16.21 -9.09
CA THR A 146 19.91 15.06 -8.24
C THR A 146 20.64 15.06 -6.90
N GLU A 147 21.84 15.70 -6.82
CA GLU A 147 22.58 15.81 -5.56
C GLU A 147 21.86 16.68 -4.53
N SER A 148 21.17 17.74 -4.96
CA SER A 148 20.38 18.60 -4.07
C SER A 148 19.01 18.01 -3.74
N LEU A 149 18.48 17.12 -4.59
CA LEU A 149 17.17 16.52 -4.42
C LEU A 149 17.04 15.80 -3.08
N GLY A 150 18.01 14.97 -2.69
CA GLY A 150 18.00 14.27 -1.41
C GLY A 150 17.97 15.20 -0.19
N GLN A 151 18.70 16.33 -0.27
CA GLN A 151 18.73 17.34 0.79
C GLN A 151 17.40 18.11 0.87
N ILE A 152 16.85 18.51 -0.28
CA ILE A 152 15.56 19.20 -0.36
C ILE A 152 14.44 18.29 0.16
N THR A 153 14.45 17.03 -0.23
CA THR A 153 13.47 16.04 0.23
C THR A 153 13.56 15.80 1.73
N ALA A 154 14.78 15.80 2.29
CA ALA A 154 14.99 15.69 3.74
C ALA A 154 14.43 16.89 4.48
N LEU A 155 14.67 18.11 3.98
CA LEU A 155 14.08 19.33 4.53
C LEU A 155 12.55 19.32 4.44
N TYR A 156 12.01 19.00 3.27
CA TYR A 156 10.57 18.88 3.07
C TYR A 156 9.91 17.93 4.09
N THR A 157 10.47 16.72 4.24
CA THR A 157 9.92 15.75 5.19
C THR A 157 10.05 16.22 6.64
N GLN A 158 11.12 16.97 6.98
CA GLN A 158 11.26 17.56 8.29
C GLN A 158 10.16 18.59 8.57
N HIS A 159 9.91 19.52 7.63
CA HIS A 159 8.80 20.48 7.74
C HIS A 159 7.44 19.79 7.90
N ALA A 160 7.19 18.74 7.11
CA ALA A 160 5.95 17.98 7.21
C ALA A 160 5.78 17.32 8.59
N PHE A 161 6.87 16.80 9.17
CA PHE A 161 6.84 16.21 10.52
C PHE A 161 6.67 17.25 11.61
N ASP A 162 7.33 18.40 11.49
CA ASP A 162 7.20 19.50 12.45
C ASP A 162 5.77 20.05 12.46
N LYS A 163 5.18 20.26 11.27
CA LYS A 163 3.77 20.65 11.13
C LYS A 163 2.83 19.61 11.75
N PHE A 164 3.11 18.32 11.52
CA PHE A 164 2.32 17.26 12.15
C PHE A 164 2.44 17.29 13.67
N ASP A 165 3.64 17.48 14.23
CA ASP A 165 3.85 17.54 15.69
C ASP A 165 3.09 18.73 16.32
N GLU A 166 2.99 19.86 15.61
CA GLU A 166 2.26 21.05 16.06
C GLU A 166 0.73 20.88 15.96
N THR A 167 0.24 20.30 14.85
CA THR A 167 -1.19 20.32 14.51
C THR A 167 -1.89 18.99 14.67
N GLN A 168 -1.13 17.90 14.79
CA GLN A 168 -1.59 16.50 14.75
C GLN A 168 -2.30 16.13 13.43
N CYS A 169 -2.06 16.92 12.37
CA CYS A 169 -2.61 16.71 11.04
C CYS A 169 -1.50 16.71 9.99
N ILE A 170 -1.58 15.82 9.03
CA ILE A 170 -0.72 15.83 7.84
C ILE A 170 -1.15 17.04 7.00
N GLN A 171 -0.22 17.91 6.67
CA GLN A 171 -0.49 19.14 5.91
C GLN A 171 0.58 19.36 4.84
N PRO A 172 0.20 19.99 3.71
CA PRO A 172 1.16 20.45 2.72
C PRO A 172 2.20 21.39 3.31
N VAL A 173 3.41 21.34 2.78
CA VAL A 173 4.51 22.26 3.14
C VAL A 173 4.51 23.44 2.16
N PRO A 174 4.33 24.69 2.63
CA PRO A 174 4.39 25.87 1.77
C PRO A 174 5.77 26.05 1.13
N LEU A 175 5.79 26.42 -0.14
CA LEU A 175 7.03 26.61 -0.91
C LEU A 175 7.91 27.71 -0.26
N ASP A 176 7.33 28.79 0.20
CA ASP A 176 8.04 29.91 0.79
C ASP A 176 8.71 29.55 2.14
N GLU A 177 8.09 28.70 2.95
CA GLU A 177 8.71 28.15 4.15
C GLU A 177 9.94 27.28 3.79
N LEU A 178 9.78 26.36 2.85
CA LEU A 178 10.87 25.49 2.43
C LEU A 178 12.03 26.30 1.79
N MET A 179 11.71 27.32 1.00
CA MET A 179 12.72 28.18 0.35
C MET A 179 13.61 28.91 1.37
N GLN A 180 13.08 29.30 2.54
CA GLN A 180 13.87 29.97 3.59
C GLN A 180 14.98 29.04 4.11
N ASP A 181 14.69 27.75 4.26
CA ASP A 181 15.63 26.79 4.82
C ASP A 181 16.51 26.11 3.75
N CYS A 182 16.08 26.10 2.49
CA CYS A 182 16.89 25.59 1.39
C CYS A 182 18.12 26.45 1.10
N GLY A 183 18.11 27.75 1.38
CA GLY A 183 19.26 28.65 1.17
C GLY A 183 19.83 28.53 -0.25
N GLU A 184 21.13 28.18 -0.35
CA GLU A 184 21.80 27.98 -1.65
C GLU A 184 21.27 26.79 -2.46
N LEU A 185 20.61 25.81 -1.83
CA LEU A 185 20.01 24.67 -2.53
C LEU A 185 18.86 25.12 -3.44
N ALA A 186 18.09 26.12 -3.01
CA ALA A 186 17.02 26.70 -3.81
C ALA A 186 17.52 27.29 -5.13
N GLY A 187 18.73 27.87 -5.13
CA GLY A 187 19.37 28.40 -6.33
C GLY A 187 19.99 27.36 -7.25
N LYS A 188 20.19 26.13 -6.75
CA LYS A 188 20.70 25.00 -7.54
C LYS A 188 19.61 24.18 -8.20
N GLU A 189 18.40 24.21 -7.66
CA GLU A 189 17.27 23.40 -8.14
C GLU A 189 16.21 24.28 -8.80
N GLU A 190 16.26 24.40 -10.12
CA GLU A 190 15.31 25.19 -10.91
C GLU A 190 13.86 24.66 -10.83
N ASN A 191 13.70 23.40 -10.39
CA ASN A 191 12.40 22.74 -10.28
C ASN A 191 11.88 22.66 -8.84
N LEU A 192 12.42 23.47 -7.90
CA LEU A 192 12.04 23.39 -6.50
C LEU A 192 10.53 23.46 -6.30
N ALA A 193 9.83 24.37 -6.97
CA ALA A 193 8.37 24.46 -6.92
C ALA A 193 7.69 23.13 -7.36
N ARG A 194 8.21 22.51 -8.41
CA ARG A 194 7.68 21.21 -8.90
C ARG A 194 7.94 20.07 -7.92
N ILE A 195 9.07 20.11 -7.19
CA ILE A 195 9.38 19.14 -6.13
C ILE A 195 8.34 19.29 -5.00
N VAL A 196 8.10 20.53 -4.56
CA VAL A 196 7.13 20.82 -3.50
C VAL A 196 5.72 20.45 -3.93
N ASP A 197 5.31 20.81 -5.13
CA ASP A 197 3.98 20.46 -5.66
C ASP A 197 3.79 18.95 -5.74
N PHE A 198 4.80 18.21 -6.23
CA PHE A 198 4.75 16.75 -6.28
C PHE A 198 4.65 16.12 -4.87
N ALA A 199 5.44 16.63 -3.93
CA ALA A 199 5.44 16.13 -2.56
C ALA A 199 4.12 16.46 -1.84
N ASN A 200 3.57 17.66 -2.05
CA ASN A 200 2.27 18.06 -1.51
C ASN A 200 1.13 17.20 -2.10
N ASP A 201 1.12 16.96 -3.42
CA ASP A 201 0.16 16.03 -4.06
C ASP A 201 0.21 14.64 -3.39
N ALA A 202 1.42 14.13 -3.09
CA ALA A 202 1.60 12.85 -2.42
C ALA A 202 1.10 12.86 -0.97
N LEU A 203 1.36 13.94 -0.21
CA LEU A 203 0.86 14.11 1.14
C LEU A 203 -0.68 14.20 1.18
N ASP A 204 -1.28 14.94 0.27
CA ASP A 204 -2.75 15.08 0.18
C ASP A 204 -3.40 13.70 -0.08
N ILE A 205 -2.85 12.92 -1.00
CA ILE A 205 -3.31 11.54 -1.27
C ILE A 205 -3.16 10.68 -0.02
N PHE A 206 -2.01 10.80 0.67
CA PHE A 206 -1.73 10.03 1.86
C PHE A 206 -2.69 10.39 3.00
N GLN A 207 -2.91 11.68 3.25
CA GLN A 207 -3.88 12.16 4.23
C GLN A 207 -5.30 11.65 3.94
N TYR A 208 -5.69 11.68 2.66
CA TYR A 208 -6.99 11.17 2.23
C TYR A 208 -7.17 9.68 2.53
N ASP A 209 -6.14 8.88 2.32
CA ASP A 209 -6.17 7.44 2.61
C ASP A 209 -6.16 7.16 4.12
N GLN A 210 -5.39 7.94 4.89
CA GLN A 210 -5.40 7.86 6.35
C GLN A 210 -6.78 8.18 6.93
N GLN A 211 -7.47 9.19 6.38
CA GLN A 211 -8.82 9.52 6.80
C GLN A 211 -9.78 8.37 6.51
N LYS A 212 -9.65 7.68 5.35
CA LYS A 212 -10.46 6.49 5.06
C LYS A 212 -10.21 5.35 6.02
N LEU A 213 -8.97 5.11 6.43
CA LEU A 213 -8.65 4.10 7.45
C LEU A 213 -9.26 4.47 8.81
N LEU A 214 -9.22 5.75 9.17
CA LEU A 214 -9.83 6.27 10.40
C LEU A 214 -11.34 6.08 10.38
N ASP A 215 -12.01 6.51 9.30
CA ASP A 215 -13.46 6.37 9.13
C ASP A 215 -13.86 4.89 9.13
N TYR A 216 -13.07 4.04 8.49
CA TYR A 216 -13.26 2.60 8.47
C TYR A 216 -13.12 1.99 9.86
N SER A 217 -12.10 2.33 10.64
CA SER A 217 -11.87 1.79 11.98
C SER A 217 -12.97 2.19 12.99
N HIS A 218 -13.66 3.31 12.75
CA HIS A 218 -14.76 3.78 13.58
C HIS A 218 -16.12 3.24 13.14
N SER A 219 -16.21 2.58 11.97
CA SER A 219 -17.45 1.97 11.51
C SER A 219 -17.67 0.63 12.22
N GLU A 220 -18.96 0.30 12.48
CA GLU A 220 -19.30 -1.02 13.00
C GLU A 220 -19.16 -2.04 11.85
N HIS A 221 -18.15 -2.90 11.94
CA HIS A 221 -17.97 -4.03 11.04
C HIS A 221 -18.35 -5.30 11.76
N GLU A 222 -19.33 -6.02 11.23
CA GLU A 222 -19.48 -7.43 11.57
C GLU A 222 -18.23 -8.16 11.04
N SER A 223 -17.57 -8.94 11.89
CA SER A 223 -16.43 -9.75 11.47
C SER A 223 -16.88 -10.72 10.38
N PHE A 224 -16.33 -10.53 9.17
CA PHE A 224 -16.58 -11.40 8.05
C PHE A 224 -15.40 -12.35 7.89
N LEU A 225 -15.66 -13.64 7.87
CA LEU A 225 -14.61 -14.65 7.71
C LEU A 225 -14.37 -14.90 6.22
N LEU A 226 -13.14 -14.72 5.79
CA LEU A 226 -12.69 -15.10 4.46
C LEU A 226 -12.68 -16.63 4.34
N GLU A 227 -13.28 -17.17 3.29
CA GLU A 227 -13.22 -18.61 3.00
C GLU A 227 -12.02 -18.97 2.11
N CYS A 228 -11.50 -18.01 1.34
CA CYS A 228 -10.26 -18.24 0.62
C CYS A 228 -9.07 -18.26 1.60
N PRO A 229 -8.02 -19.03 1.30
CA PRO A 229 -6.78 -18.99 2.08
C PRO A 229 -6.21 -17.57 2.15
N LEU A 230 -5.62 -17.24 3.29
CA LEU A 230 -5.01 -15.95 3.57
C LEU A 230 -3.54 -16.12 3.96
N THR A 231 -2.67 -15.41 3.27
CA THR A 231 -1.27 -15.26 3.70
C THR A 231 -1.01 -13.81 4.12
N VAL A 232 -0.57 -13.64 5.37
CA VAL A 232 -0.24 -12.32 5.92
C VAL A 232 1.26 -12.22 6.10
N MET A 233 1.85 -11.14 5.60
CA MET A 233 3.29 -10.92 5.59
C MET A 233 3.67 -9.62 6.29
N ARG A 234 4.86 -9.59 6.92
CA ARG A 234 5.47 -8.36 7.42
C ARG A 234 6.97 -8.39 7.19
N GLY A 235 7.59 -7.22 7.13
CA GLY A 235 9.04 -7.11 7.21
C GLY A 235 9.54 -7.41 8.64
N GLU A 236 10.69 -8.08 8.77
CA GLU A 236 11.29 -8.37 10.08
C GLU A 236 11.62 -7.09 10.88
N GLN A 237 11.90 -5.99 10.19
CA GLN A 237 12.23 -4.69 10.73
C GLN A 237 11.06 -3.68 10.64
N ASP A 238 9.85 -4.14 10.31
CA ASP A 238 8.67 -3.27 10.26
C ASP A 238 8.36 -2.69 11.64
N THR A 239 8.42 -1.36 11.76
CA THR A 239 8.18 -0.64 13.01
C THR A 239 6.72 -0.27 13.25
N LEU A 240 5.84 -0.44 12.25
CA LEU A 240 4.40 -0.21 12.35
C LEU A 240 3.62 -1.47 12.67
N THR A 241 4.01 -2.59 12.05
CA THR A 241 3.27 -3.85 12.12
C THR A 241 4.11 -4.89 12.85
N GLY A 242 3.66 -5.33 14.02
CA GLY A 242 4.29 -6.37 14.81
C GLY A 242 3.68 -7.74 14.56
N GLU A 243 4.31 -8.77 15.11
CA GLU A 243 3.85 -10.16 15.02
C GLU A 243 2.44 -10.36 15.60
N ALA A 244 2.15 -9.66 16.70
CA ALA A 244 0.82 -9.68 17.32
C ALA A 244 -0.27 -9.15 16.40
N ASP A 245 0.05 -8.12 15.59
CA ASP A 245 -0.89 -7.51 14.65
C ASP A 245 -1.26 -8.49 13.51
N LEU A 246 -0.30 -9.35 13.10
CA LEU A 246 -0.55 -10.40 12.12
C LEU A 246 -1.45 -11.51 12.69
N MET A 247 -1.24 -11.87 13.96
CA MET A 247 -2.02 -12.93 14.60
C MET A 247 -3.51 -12.62 14.70
N GLU A 248 -3.89 -11.34 14.74
CA GLU A 248 -5.29 -10.93 14.80
C GLU A 248 -6.07 -11.29 13.51
N TRP A 249 -5.40 -11.47 12.37
CA TRP A 249 -6.04 -11.89 11.13
C TRP A 249 -6.71 -13.27 11.21
N LYS A 250 -6.37 -14.11 12.23
CA LYS A 250 -7.04 -15.38 12.48
C LYS A 250 -8.56 -15.22 12.70
N ASP A 251 -8.97 -14.07 13.24
CA ASP A 251 -10.37 -13.77 13.53
C ASP A 251 -11.15 -13.32 12.28
N TYR A 252 -10.46 -13.25 11.12
CA TYR A 252 -10.97 -12.79 9.83
C TYR A 252 -10.85 -13.84 8.71
N CYS A 253 -10.36 -15.04 9.02
CA CYS A 253 -10.13 -16.08 8.00
C CYS A 253 -10.53 -17.46 8.52
N ASP A 254 -11.36 -18.18 7.75
CA ASP A 254 -11.74 -19.58 7.96
C ASP A 254 -11.09 -20.51 6.90
N GLY A 255 -10.63 -19.95 5.79
CA GLY A 255 -10.03 -20.68 4.66
C GLY A 255 -8.58 -21.14 4.86
N GLY A 256 -8.00 -20.90 6.05
CA GLY A 256 -6.61 -21.20 6.38
C GLY A 256 -5.73 -19.95 6.39
N LEU A 257 -4.96 -19.78 7.45
CA LEU A 257 -4.07 -18.63 7.68
C LEU A 257 -2.61 -19.05 7.66
N VAL A 258 -1.80 -18.39 6.84
CA VAL A 258 -0.34 -18.51 6.81
C VAL A 258 0.25 -17.16 7.20
N LEU A 259 1.18 -17.17 8.19
CA LEU A 259 1.90 -15.97 8.60
C LEU A 259 3.35 -16.10 8.15
N LYS A 260 3.88 -15.05 7.52
CA LYS A 260 5.27 -14.99 7.03
C LYS A 260 5.95 -13.72 7.49
N THR A 261 7.20 -13.84 7.90
CA THR A 261 8.10 -12.70 8.05
C THR A 261 9.09 -12.73 6.89
N VAL A 262 9.20 -11.61 6.19
CA VAL A 262 10.12 -11.42 5.06
C VAL A 262 11.22 -10.44 5.46
N CYS A 263 12.32 -10.38 4.72
CA CYS A 263 13.37 -9.41 5.01
C CYS A 263 12.87 -7.96 4.87
N GLY A 264 13.61 -6.99 5.41
CA GLY A 264 13.34 -5.56 5.25
C GLY A 264 12.34 -4.98 6.25
N ASN A 265 11.97 -3.73 5.98
CA ASN A 265 11.12 -2.89 6.83
C ASN A 265 9.64 -2.91 6.39
N HIS A 266 8.90 -1.83 6.69
CA HIS A 266 7.49 -1.70 6.27
C HIS A 266 7.30 -1.78 4.74
N PHE A 267 8.28 -1.32 3.95
CA PHE A 267 8.20 -1.27 2.47
C PHE A 267 8.57 -2.60 1.81
N THR A 268 8.01 -3.69 2.31
CA THR A 268 8.25 -5.08 1.88
C THR A 268 8.09 -5.29 0.36
N PHE A 269 7.13 -4.61 -0.26
CA PHE A 269 6.83 -4.75 -1.69
C PHE A 269 8.03 -4.45 -2.61
N GLU A 270 9.02 -3.74 -2.11
CA GLU A 270 10.25 -3.39 -2.82
C GLU A 270 11.45 -4.19 -2.33
N GLU A 271 11.69 -4.17 -1.01
CA GLU A 271 12.87 -4.78 -0.42
C GLU A 271 12.82 -6.32 -0.47
N SER A 272 11.62 -6.88 -0.31
CA SER A 272 11.38 -8.34 -0.27
C SER A 272 10.61 -8.83 -1.49
N ARG A 273 10.66 -8.10 -2.61
CA ARG A 273 9.87 -8.40 -3.80
C ARG A 273 9.99 -9.85 -4.24
N ASP A 274 11.21 -10.34 -4.39
CA ASP A 274 11.49 -11.67 -4.93
C ASP A 274 11.00 -12.76 -3.94
N GLU A 275 11.17 -12.52 -2.63
CA GLU A 275 10.68 -13.40 -1.57
C GLU A 275 9.14 -13.44 -1.54
N ILE A 276 8.48 -12.27 -1.63
CA ILE A 276 7.01 -12.19 -1.72
C ILE A 276 6.50 -12.92 -2.96
N MET A 277 7.13 -12.74 -4.11
CA MET A 277 6.73 -13.42 -5.34
C MET A 277 6.88 -14.93 -5.22
N GLU A 278 7.92 -15.41 -4.54
CA GLU A 278 8.10 -16.84 -4.29
C GLU A 278 7.00 -17.39 -3.34
N ILE A 279 6.68 -16.66 -2.26
CA ILE A 279 5.56 -17.00 -1.36
C ILE A 279 4.24 -17.06 -2.15
N ILE A 280 3.97 -16.09 -3.01
CA ILE A 280 2.75 -16.08 -3.84
C ILE A 280 2.70 -17.31 -4.75
N ARG A 281 3.81 -17.72 -5.36
CA ARG A 281 3.87 -18.95 -6.19
C ARG A 281 3.61 -20.19 -5.37
N GLN A 282 4.28 -20.36 -4.23
CA GLN A 282 4.17 -21.53 -3.37
C GLN A 282 2.76 -21.71 -2.82
N GLU A 283 2.18 -20.65 -2.25
CA GLU A 283 0.86 -20.71 -1.63
C GLU A 283 -0.30 -20.74 -2.65
N SER A 284 -0.08 -20.29 -3.90
CA SER A 284 -1.07 -20.37 -4.98
C SER A 284 -1.00 -21.64 -5.83
N GLY A 285 0.08 -22.41 -5.74
CA GLY A 285 0.24 -23.70 -6.40
C GLY A 285 -0.44 -24.78 -5.56
N GLY A 286 -1.45 -25.47 -6.09
CA GLY A 286 -2.37 -26.38 -5.39
C GLY A 286 -1.81 -27.64 -4.71
N ASP A 287 -0.60 -27.63 -4.19
CA ASP A 287 0.03 -28.68 -3.40
C ASP A 287 0.49 -28.18 -2.00
N SER A 288 -0.24 -27.26 -1.39
CA SER A 288 -0.01 -26.94 0.02
C SER A 288 -0.43 -28.13 0.89
N MET A 289 0.50 -29.07 1.11
CA MET A 289 0.42 -29.94 2.26
C MET A 289 0.40 -29.07 3.51
N MET A 290 -0.65 -29.20 4.33
CA MET A 290 -0.74 -28.64 5.67
C MET A 290 0.56 -28.97 6.43
N ILE A 291 1.43 -27.99 6.60
CA ILE A 291 2.46 -28.04 7.61
C ILE A 291 1.97 -27.13 8.72
N LEU A 292 1.26 -27.76 9.67
CA LEU A 292 1.14 -27.24 11.02
C LEU A 292 2.53 -27.46 11.68
N ASP A 293 3.38 -26.46 11.60
CA ASP A 293 4.50 -26.37 12.52
C ASP A 293 4.06 -25.53 13.72
N ILE A 294 4.04 -26.24 14.85
CA ILE A 294 3.67 -25.79 16.21
C ILE A 294 4.74 -24.85 16.76
#